data_2468aed1032c916406fe269476eeba92
#
_entry.id   2468aed1032c916406fe269476eeba92
#
_cell.length_a   1.000
_cell.length_b   1.000
_cell.length_c   1.000
_cell.angle_alpha   90.00
_cell.angle_beta   90.00
_cell.angle_gamma   90.00
#
_symmetry.space_group_name_H-M   'P 1'
#
loop_
_entity.id
_entity.type
_entity.pdbx_description
1 polymer ?
#
loop_
_entity_poly.entity_id
_entity_poly.type
_entity_poly.pdbx_seq_one_letter_code
_entity_poly.pdbx_strand_id
1 'polypeptide(L)'
;LLSNGAAHAIEIRYAGADDTLRGAFADAHLLLYLDKGSTQITGGVTRNTLQGAELEPITTRNDWTTEGTLLTGNVDRQYHRQYEVAGYVNTSRGRVDTTVKQEQSFTSTQWVSLLGYAAPANHDYAQVVEIASIADRTTLRQRGTTVLAYDRIRHHYPLRIIYTASGGTPGAVPVLTRASAYVEQGHHQQGSHTRPAGAYADRLYANFVGSRTFNAMQGTYSGWSGARSHYFNDNAGSCFRERVTWTSENLTSHTQGVGCPDAINRVRGFAHPDGSPDNLGWLR
;
A
#
# COMPACT_ATOMS: atom_id res chain seq x y z
N LEU A 1 -17.79 2.21 -18.01
CA LEU A 1 -17.43 2.66 -19.37
C LEU A 1 -17.51 4.18 -19.43
N LEU A 2 -16.35 4.84 -19.43
CA LEU A 2 -16.28 6.32 -19.43
C LEU A 2 -16.35 6.93 -20.84
N SER A 3 -16.22 6.12 -21.90
CA SER A 3 -16.19 6.58 -23.29
C SER A 3 -17.43 6.21 -24.09
N ASN A 4 -18.60 6.16 -23.46
CA ASN A 4 -19.88 5.83 -24.10
C ASN A 4 -20.60 7.05 -24.67
N GLY A 5 -19.99 8.26 -24.61
CA GLY A 5 -20.57 9.52 -25.05
C GLY A 5 -21.48 10.23 -24.02
N ALA A 6 -21.64 9.63 -22.83
CA ALA A 6 -22.36 10.26 -21.74
C ALA A 6 -21.42 11.00 -20.77
N ALA A 7 -21.96 11.93 -20.02
CA ALA A 7 -21.25 12.54 -18.88
C ALA A 7 -21.17 11.53 -17.72
N HIS A 8 -20.00 11.44 -17.10
CA HIS A 8 -19.74 10.57 -15.95
C HIS A 8 -19.21 11.39 -14.78
N ALA A 9 -19.66 11.07 -13.58
CA ALA A 9 -19.12 11.59 -12.34
C ALA A 9 -18.34 10.49 -11.64
N ILE A 10 -17.15 10.84 -11.13
CA ILE A 10 -16.36 9.99 -10.26
C ILE A 10 -16.40 10.64 -8.88
N GLU A 11 -16.91 9.91 -7.90
CA GLU A 11 -17.01 10.36 -6.52
C GLU A 11 -16.04 9.55 -5.65
N ILE A 12 -15.24 10.25 -4.84
CA ILE A 12 -14.41 9.65 -3.80
C ILE A 12 -15.05 10.01 -2.47
N ARG A 13 -15.49 8.98 -1.73
CA ARG A 13 -16.02 9.14 -0.38
C ARG A 13 -15.01 8.67 0.65
N TYR A 14 -14.74 9.52 1.62
CA TYR A 14 -13.97 9.16 2.78
C TYR A 14 -14.94 8.79 3.91
N ALA A 15 -15.03 7.50 4.24
CA ALA A 15 -15.92 7.01 5.31
C ALA A 15 -15.14 6.83 6.60
N GLY A 16 -15.77 7.11 7.74
CA GLY A 16 -15.17 6.95 9.08
C GLY A 16 -14.30 8.11 9.55
N ALA A 17 -14.26 9.22 8.80
CA ALA A 17 -13.70 10.47 9.30
C ALA A 17 -14.80 11.24 10.05
N ASP A 18 -14.56 11.54 11.31
CA ASP A 18 -15.33 12.56 11.99
C ASP A 18 -14.87 13.96 11.53
N ASP A 19 -15.66 14.98 11.82
CA ASP A 19 -15.37 16.38 11.45
C ASP A 19 -14.06 16.91 12.06
N THR A 20 -13.37 16.13 12.88
CA THR A 20 -12.11 16.49 13.53
C THR A 20 -10.88 16.16 12.67
N LEU A 21 -10.98 15.30 11.65
CA LEU A 21 -9.91 14.99 10.72
C LEU A 21 -9.73 16.11 9.67
N ARG A 22 -9.20 17.24 10.13
CA ARG A 22 -8.78 18.33 9.26
C ARG A 22 -7.41 18.03 8.67
N GLY A 23 -7.31 17.84 7.34
CA GLY A 23 -6.04 17.74 6.63
C GLY A 23 -5.74 16.39 5.99
N ALA A 24 -6.75 15.60 5.64
CA ALA A 24 -6.55 14.48 4.74
C ALA A 24 -6.31 15.00 3.31
N PHE A 25 -5.19 14.59 2.70
CA PHE A 25 -4.91 14.82 1.30
C PHE A 25 -5.25 13.56 0.52
N ALA A 26 -5.98 13.69 -0.58
CA ALA A 26 -6.26 12.60 -1.50
C ALA A 26 -5.95 13.06 -2.92
N ASP A 27 -5.14 12.26 -3.62
CA ASP A 27 -4.86 12.43 -5.05
C ASP A 27 -5.55 11.31 -5.83
N ALA A 28 -6.11 11.64 -6.98
CA ALA A 28 -6.72 10.68 -7.88
C ALA A 28 -6.19 10.89 -9.30
N HIS A 29 -5.72 9.80 -9.92
CA HIS A 29 -5.27 9.79 -11.30
C HIS A 29 -6.20 8.89 -12.12
N LEU A 30 -6.74 9.42 -13.21
CA LEU A 30 -7.55 8.69 -14.16
C LEU A 30 -6.75 8.45 -15.45
N LEU A 31 -6.44 7.16 -15.71
CA LEU A 31 -5.79 6.75 -16.94
C LEU A 31 -6.82 6.18 -17.92
N LEU A 32 -6.99 6.83 -19.06
CA LEU A 32 -7.92 6.41 -20.09
C LEU A 32 -7.18 5.78 -21.28
N TYR A 33 -7.57 4.57 -21.63
CA TYR A 33 -7.09 3.87 -22.82
C TYR A 33 -8.09 4.11 -23.96
N LEU A 34 -7.65 4.81 -25.00
CA LEU A 34 -8.48 5.14 -26.14
C LEU A 34 -8.38 4.06 -27.23
N ASP A 35 -9.51 3.70 -27.80
CA ASP A 35 -9.55 2.90 -29.03
C ASP A 35 -9.45 3.86 -30.23
N LYS A 36 -8.29 3.90 -30.87
CA LYS A 36 -8.01 4.76 -32.03
C LYS A 36 -8.89 4.46 -33.25
N GLY A 37 -9.53 3.29 -33.30
CA GLY A 37 -10.42 2.88 -34.40
C GLY A 37 -11.90 3.16 -34.16
N SER A 38 -12.25 3.80 -33.02
CA SER A 38 -13.63 4.10 -32.67
C SER A 38 -13.75 5.45 -31.98
N THR A 39 -14.75 6.25 -32.42
CA THR A 39 -15.06 7.53 -31.79
C THR A 39 -15.86 7.38 -30.50
N GLN A 40 -16.57 6.26 -30.36
CA GLN A 40 -17.38 5.94 -29.20
C GLN A 40 -17.30 4.44 -28.92
N ILE A 41 -17.16 4.08 -27.65
CA ILE A 41 -17.10 2.70 -27.21
C ILE A 41 -18.38 2.38 -26.42
N THR A 42 -19.02 1.26 -26.76
CA THR A 42 -20.15 0.71 -26.01
C THR A 42 -19.73 -0.51 -25.22
N GLY A 43 -20.50 -0.83 -24.19
CA GLY A 43 -20.25 -2.00 -23.37
C GLY A 43 -21.14 -2.01 -22.13
N GLY A 44 -20.91 -2.98 -21.26
CA GLY A 44 -21.72 -3.11 -20.06
C GLY A 44 -21.08 -4.01 -19.02
N VAL A 45 -21.50 -3.83 -17.78
CA VAL A 45 -21.21 -4.73 -16.68
C VAL A 45 -22.19 -5.88 -16.70
N THR A 46 -21.70 -7.11 -16.73
CA THR A 46 -22.52 -8.35 -16.73
C THR A 46 -22.59 -8.99 -15.35
N ARG A 47 -21.59 -8.75 -14.52
CA ARG A 47 -21.54 -9.23 -13.13
C ARG A 47 -20.84 -8.20 -12.27
N ASN A 48 -21.38 -7.92 -11.09
CA ASN A 48 -20.75 -7.09 -10.09
C ASN A 48 -21.18 -7.56 -8.70
N THR A 49 -20.30 -8.24 -7.99
CA THR A 49 -20.51 -8.67 -6.60
C THR A 49 -19.95 -7.66 -5.59
N LEU A 50 -19.44 -6.50 -6.08
CA LEU A 50 -18.92 -5.43 -5.24
C LEU A 50 -20.05 -4.55 -4.67
N GLN A 51 -21.21 -4.50 -5.33
CA GLN A 51 -22.32 -3.64 -4.91
C GLN A 51 -22.88 -4.06 -3.54
N GLY A 52 -23.08 -3.08 -2.65
CA GLY A 52 -23.76 -3.26 -1.36
C GLY A 52 -22.92 -3.86 -0.24
N ALA A 53 -21.63 -4.11 -0.46
CA ALA A 53 -20.76 -4.59 0.60
C ALA A 53 -20.00 -3.43 1.24
N GLU A 54 -20.43 -3.01 2.41
CA GLU A 54 -19.65 -2.12 3.27
C GLU A 54 -18.38 -2.86 3.74
N LEU A 55 -17.24 -2.16 3.71
CA LEU A 55 -15.95 -2.71 4.06
C LEU A 55 -15.52 -2.19 5.43
N GLU A 56 -16.18 -2.63 6.47
CA GLU A 56 -15.72 -2.33 7.81
C GLU A 56 -14.88 -3.49 8.35
N PRO A 57 -13.68 -3.21 8.88
CA PRO A 57 -12.92 -4.22 9.61
C PRO A 57 -13.70 -4.69 10.83
N ILE A 58 -13.84 -6.00 10.96
CA ILE A 58 -14.47 -6.61 12.13
C ILE A 58 -13.46 -6.54 13.28
N THR A 59 -13.85 -5.93 14.39
CA THR A 59 -13.08 -5.98 15.63
C THR A 59 -13.23 -7.36 16.25
N THR A 60 -12.13 -8.11 16.33
CA THR A 60 -12.11 -9.48 16.88
C THR A 60 -11.66 -9.51 18.33
N ARG A 61 -10.97 -8.47 18.76
CA ARG A 61 -10.52 -8.29 20.12
C ARG A 61 -10.56 -6.82 20.49
N ASN A 62 -11.05 -6.52 21.69
CA ASN A 62 -11.07 -5.17 22.27
C ASN A 62 -11.05 -5.29 23.79
N ASP A 63 -9.87 -5.62 24.33
CA ASP A 63 -9.68 -5.88 25.76
C ASP A 63 -8.93 -4.71 26.39
N TRP A 64 -9.46 -4.22 27.50
CA TRP A 64 -8.83 -3.18 28.29
C TRP A 64 -8.81 -3.60 29.75
N THR A 65 -7.67 -3.44 30.40
CA THR A 65 -7.47 -3.76 31.81
C THR A 65 -6.86 -2.58 32.51
N THR A 66 -7.33 -2.28 33.70
CA THR A 66 -6.77 -1.24 34.56
C THR A 66 -6.32 -1.86 35.89
N GLU A 67 -5.06 -1.71 36.21
CA GLU A 67 -4.46 -2.14 37.47
C GLU A 67 -3.78 -0.93 38.14
N GLY A 68 -4.46 -0.37 39.14
CA GLY A 68 -4.04 0.88 39.78
C GLY A 68 -4.01 2.02 38.76
N THR A 69 -2.81 2.54 38.42
CA THR A 69 -2.61 3.61 37.46
C THR A 69 -2.14 3.09 36.08
N LEU A 70 -2.10 1.79 35.89
CA LEU A 70 -1.71 1.16 34.61
C LEU A 70 -2.94 0.77 33.81
N LEU A 71 -3.10 1.32 32.63
CA LEU A 71 -4.06 0.89 31.61
C LEU A 71 -3.34 0.11 30.53
N THR A 72 -3.81 -1.08 30.24
CA THR A 72 -3.34 -1.87 29.09
C THR A 72 -4.51 -2.24 28.19
N GLY A 73 -4.26 -2.34 26.89
CA GLY A 73 -5.29 -2.69 25.94
C GLY A 73 -4.76 -3.40 24.71
N ASN A 74 -5.62 -4.24 24.14
CA ASN A 74 -5.38 -4.89 22.86
C ASN A 74 -6.61 -4.67 21.97
N VAL A 75 -6.36 -4.25 20.73
CA VAL A 75 -7.40 -4.10 19.72
C VAL A 75 -6.95 -4.83 18.46
N ASP A 76 -7.68 -5.87 18.10
CA ASP A 76 -7.42 -6.63 16.88
C ASP A 76 -8.59 -6.43 15.91
N ARG A 77 -8.27 -6.16 14.67
CA ARG A 77 -9.23 -5.96 13.59
C ARG A 77 -8.83 -6.78 12.39
N GLN A 78 -9.82 -7.32 11.72
CA GLN A 78 -9.59 -8.06 10.47
C GLN A 78 -10.77 -7.88 9.51
N TYR A 79 -10.47 -7.98 8.22
CA TYR A 79 -11.48 -8.26 7.22
C TYR A 79 -10.93 -9.19 6.14
N HIS A 80 -11.84 -9.91 5.52
CA HIS A 80 -11.57 -10.69 4.32
C HIS A 80 -12.71 -10.45 3.34
N ARG A 81 -12.35 -10.20 2.09
CA ARG A 81 -13.32 -9.95 1.03
C ARG A 81 -12.90 -10.57 -0.28
N GLN A 82 -13.87 -11.12 -0.96
CA GLN A 82 -13.74 -11.54 -2.35
C GLN A 82 -14.82 -10.87 -3.19
N TYR A 83 -14.44 -10.38 -4.36
CA TYR A 83 -15.40 -9.85 -5.32
C TYR A 83 -15.01 -10.17 -6.76
N GLU A 84 -16.02 -10.17 -7.61
CA GLU A 84 -15.89 -10.34 -9.05
C GLU A 84 -16.65 -9.24 -9.77
N VAL A 85 -15.97 -8.59 -10.71
CA VAL A 85 -16.58 -7.66 -11.66
C VAL A 85 -16.29 -8.18 -13.06
N ALA A 86 -17.35 -8.42 -13.84
CA ALA A 86 -17.22 -8.83 -15.22
C ALA A 86 -18.06 -7.92 -16.12
N GLY A 87 -17.62 -7.78 -17.35
CA GLY A 87 -18.28 -6.95 -18.34
C GLY A 87 -17.62 -7.08 -19.71
N TYR A 88 -18.13 -6.32 -20.65
CA TYR A 88 -17.61 -6.31 -22.01
C TYR A 88 -17.47 -4.89 -22.55
N VAL A 89 -16.60 -4.77 -23.53
CA VAL A 89 -16.38 -3.56 -24.32
C VAL A 89 -16.41 -3.92 -25.80
N ASN A 90 -17.20 -3.20 -26.59
CA ASN A 90 -17.22 -3.33 -28.04
C ASN A 90 -16.18 -2.37 -28.62
N THR A 91 -15.05 -2.92 -29.05
CA THR A 91 -13.95 -2.16 -29.62
C THR A 91 -14.02 -2.17 -31.16
N SER A 92 -13.23 -1.32 -31.82
CA SER A 92 -13.05 -1.35 -33.29
C SER A 92 -12.55 -2.71 -33.81
N ARG A 93 -11.97 -3.54 -32.94
CA ARG A 93 -11.48 -4.90 -33.25
C ARG A 93 -12.41 -6.02 -32.79
N GLY A 94 -13.65 -5.68 -32.39
CA GLY A 94 -14.64 -6.60 -31.89
C GLY A 94 -14.80 -6.55 -30.37
N ARG A 95 -15.74 -7.35 -29.86
CA ARG A 95 -16.06 -7.42 -28.43
C ARG A 95 -14.92 -8.05 -27.63
N VAL A 96 -14.58 -7.40 -26.53
CA VAL A 96 -13.64 -7.90 -25.54
C VAL A 96 -14.38 -8.06 -24.21
N ASP A 97 -14.42 -9.26 -23.70
CA ASP A 97 -14.94 -9.59 -22.37
C ASP A 97 -13.81 -9.51 -21.36
N THR A 98 -14.08 -8.90 -20.20
CA THR A 98 -13.11 -8.74 -19.12
C THR A 98 -13.73 -9.22 -17.82
N THR A 99 -13.02 -10.06 -17.10
CA THR A 99 -13.36 -10.50 -15.73
C THR A 99 -12.24 -10.13 -14.79
N VAL A 100 -12.57 -9.42 -13.73
CA VAL A 100 -11.68 -9.07 -12.63
C VAL A 100 -12.17 -9.79 -11.38
N LYS A 101 -11.31 -10.59 -10.77
CA LYS A 101 -11.53 -11.18 -9.44
C LYS A 101 -10.50 -10.62 -8.50
N GLN A 102 -10.92 -10.24 -7.32
CA GLN A 102 -10.02 -9.74 -6.29
C GLN A 102 -10.38 -10.35 -4.94
N GLU A 103 -9.34 -10.78 -4.25
CA GLU A 103 -9.35 -11.18 -2.85
C GLU A 103 -8.54 -10.18 -2.07
N GLN A 104 -9.10 -9.68 -0.97
CA GLN A 104 -8.45 -8.76 -0.06
C GLN A 104 -8.55 -9.29 1.36
N SER A 105 -7.44 -9.28 2.06
CA SER A 105 -7.38 -9.50 3.50
C SER A 105 -6.66 -8.36 4.19
N PHE A 106 -7.12 -8.06 5.38
CA PHE A 106 -6.52 -7.05 6.24
C PHE A 106 -6.51 -7.58 7.67
N THR A 107 -5.39 -7.42 8.33
CA THR A 107 -5.24 -7.66 9.76
C THR A 107 -4.56 -6.47 10.40
N SER A 108 -5.05 -6.07 11.55
CA SER A 108 -4.42 -5.04 12.39
C SER A 108 -4.44 -5.51 13.82
N THR A 109 -3.28 -5.58 14.45
CA THR A 109 -3.13 -5.82 15.89
C THR A 109 -2.55 -4.57 16.51
N GLN A 110 -3.15 -4.14 17.60
CA GLN A 110 -2.69 -2.99 18.36
C GLN A 110 -2.61 -3.34 19.82
N TRP A 111 -1.46 -3.11 20.42
CA TRP A 111 -1.24 -3.16 21.85
C TRP A 111 -0.90 -1.77 22.37
N VAL A 112 -1.48 -1.41 23.52
CA VAL A 112 -1.25 -0.13 24.19
C VAL A 112 -1.01 -0.36 25.67
N SER A 113 -0.06 0.36 26.22
CA SER A 113 0.19 0.44 27.67
C SER A 113 0.35 1.92 28.05
N LEU A 114 -0.39 2.34 29.06
CA LEU A 114 -0.33 3.69 29.60
C LEU A 114 -0.23 3.60 31.13
N LEU A 115 0.95 3.86 31.67
CA LEU A 115 1.16 4.01 33.11
C LEU A 115 0.87 5.47 33.50
N GLY A 116 0.27 5.67 34.66
CA GLY A 116 -0.10 6.99 35.17
C GLY A 116 -1.43 7.51 34.61
N TYR A 117 -2.27 6.63 34.08
CA TYR A 117 -3.58 6.98 33.51
C TYR A 117 -4.44 7.85 34.42
N ALA A 118 -4.36 7.65 35.72
CA ALA A 118 -5.12 8.41 36.73
C ALA A 118 -4.27 9.41 37.53
N ALA A 119 -2.97 9.54 37.24
CA ALA A 119 -2.05 10.37 38.02
C ALA A 119 -1.30 11.37 37.13
N PRO A 120 -1.37 12.68 37.41
CA PRO A 120 -0.76 13.70 36.53
C PRO A 120 0.77 13.76 36.59
N ALA A 121 1.42 13.00 37.49
CA ALA A 121 2.82 13.23 37.80
C ALA A 121 3.84 12.48 36.92
N ASN A 122 3.55 11.24 36.51
CA ASN A 122 4.44 10.44 35.66
C ASN A 122 3.60 9.61 34.69
N HIS A 123 3.85 9.77 33.39
CA HIS A 123 3.17 9.02 32.34
C HIS A 123 4.20 8.28 31.52
N ASP A 124 4.06 6.96 31.44
CA ASP A 124 4.75 6.15 30.46
C ASP A 124 3.74 5.56 29.50
N TYR A 125 3.97 5.78 28.21
CA TYR A 125 3.14 5.29 27.12
C TYR A 125 3.94 4.39 26.21
N ALA A 126 3.38 3.25 25.87
CA ALA A 126 3.93 2.38 24.84
C ALA A 126 2.81 1.87 23.93
N GLN A 127 3.07 1.85 22.65
CA GLN A 127 2.14 1.35 21.64
C GLN A 127 2.91 0.53 20.60
N VAL A 128 2.34 -0.62 20.24
CA VAL A 128 2.77 -1.43 19.11
C VAL A 128 1.57 -1.59 18.19
N VAL A 129 1.74 -1.25 16.93
CA VAL A 129 0.75 -1.45 15.86
C VAL A 129 1.38 -2.30 14.79
N GLU A 130 0.72 -3.41 14.45
CA GLU A 130 1.10 -4.26 13.32
C GLU A 130 -0.08 -4.37 12.36
N ILE A 131 0.16 -4.06 11.09
CA ILE A 131 -0.84 -4.10 10.04
C ILE A 131 -0.29 -4.94 8.89
N ALA A 132 -1.11 -5.83 8.36
CA ALA A 132 -0.84 -6.51 7.11
C ALA A 132 -2.06 -6.39 6.20
N SER A 133 -1.86 -5.87 4.99
CA SER A 133 -2.88 -5.84 3.95
C SER A 133 -2.38 -6.62 2.75
N ILE A 134 -3.19 -7.57 2.28
CA ILE A 134 -2.90 -8.38 1.10
C ILE A 134 -4.03 -8.19 0.11
N ALA A 135 -3.68 -7.93 -1.16
CA ALA A 135 -4.61 -7.92 -2.27
C ALA A 135 -4.10 -8.84 -3.37
N ASP A 136 -4.89 -9.84 -3.75
CA ASP A 136 -4.62 -10.74 -4.88
C ASP A 136 -5.70 -10.50 -5.95
N ARG A 137 -5.28 -10.00 -7.11
CA ARG A 137 -6.16 -9.64 -8.21
C ARG A 137 -5.81 -10.44 -9.46
N THR A 138 -6.82 -11.05 -10.06
CA THR A 138 -6.74 -11.64 -11.39
C THR A 138 -7.58 -10.84 -12.38
N THR A 139 -7.05 -10.63 -13.58
CA THR A 139 -7.75 -9.99 -14.69
C THR A 139 -7.65 -10.88 -15.92
N LEU A 140 -8.78 -11.34 -16.43
CA LEU A 140 -8.88 -12.11 -17.66
C LEU A 140 -9.55 -11.27 -18.73
N ARG A 141 -8.93 -11.15 -19.91
CA ARG A 141 -9.49 -10.51 -21.10
C ARG A 141 -9.55 -11.52 -22.23
N GLN A 142 -10.72 -11.59 -22.86
CA GLN A 142 -10.98 -12.58 -23.94
C GLN A 142 -11.72 -11.93 -25.10
N ARG A 143 -11.50 -12.49 -26.28
CA ARG A 143 -12.30 -12.23 -27.47
C ARG A 143 -12.88 -13.58 -27.94
N GLY A 144 -14.16 -13.81 -27.69
CA GLY A 144 -14.73 -15.15 -27.80
C GLY A 144 -13.97 -16.12 -26.89
N THR A 145 -13.43 -17.18 -27.47
CA THR A 145 -12.62 -18.18 -26.73
C THR A 145 -11.13 -17.83 -26.65
N THR A 146 -10.68 -16.79 -27.37
CA THR A 146 -9.26 -16.42 -27.41
C THR A 146 -8.91 -15.55 -26.20
N VAL A 147 -7.94 -16.01 -25.39
CA VAL A 147 -7.36 -15.22 -24.30
C VAL A 147 -6.44 -14.16 -24.88
N LEU A 148 -6.78 -12.90 -24.65
CA LEU A 148 -5.96 -11.74 -25.04
C LEU A 148 -4.97 -11.36 -23.94
N ALA A 149 -5.38 -11.50 -22.68
CA ALA A 149 -4.54 -11.22 -21.54
C ALA A 149 -5.05 -11.98 -20.31
N TYR A 150 -4.13 -12.49 -19.52
CA TYR A 150 -4.38 -12.95 -18.17
C TYR A 150 -3.32 -12.35 -17.26
N ASP A 151 -3.76 -11.60 -16.26
CA ASP A 151 -2.89 -10.95 -15.29
C ASP A 151 -3.26 -11.42 -13.88
N ARG A 152 -2.27 -11.77 -13.08
CA ARG A 152 -2.41 -11.97 -11.65
C ARG A 152 -1.40 -11.08 -10.94
N ILE A 153 -1.87 -10.21 -10.06
CA ILE A 153 -1.02 -9.30 -9.30
C ILE A 153 -1.37 -9.45 -7.82
N ARG A 154 -0.38 -9.77 -7.03
CA ARG A 154 -0.49 -9.86 -5.58
C ARG A 154 0.33 -8.76 -4.94
N HIS A 155 -0.32 -7.99 -4.08
CA HIS A 155 0.29 -6.97 -3.24
C HIS A 155 0.27 -7.41 -1.78
N HIS A 156 1.32 -7.06 -1.05
CA HIS A 156 1.39 -7.20 0.39
C HIS A 156 1.99 -5.92 0.98
N TYR A 157 1.29 -5.32 1.92
CA TYR A 157 1.64 -4.07 2.58
C TYR A 157 1.78 -4.30 4.09
N PRO A 158 2.96 -4.76 4.58
CA PRO A 158 3.22 -4.84 6.01
C PRO A 158 3.54 -3.45 6.57
N LEU A 159 3.04 -3.16 7.76
CA LEU A 159 3.37 -1.98 8.54
C LEU A 159 3.54 -2.37 10.01
N ARG A 160 4.64 -1.97 10.60
CA ARG A 160 4.88 -2.07 12.05
C ARG A 160 5.28 -0.72 12.60
N ILE A 161 4.60 -0.28 13.65
CA ILE A 161 4.92 0.94 14.37
C ILE A 161 5.13 0.58 15.84
N ILE A 162 6.25 1.01 16.40
CA ILE A 162 6.50 0.97 17.83
C ILE A 162 6.69 2.42 18.27
N TYR A 163 5.90 2.86 19.22
CA TYR A 163 6.01 4.17 19.82
C TYR A 163 6.10 4.06 21.33
N THR A 164 7.05 4.76 21.92
CA THR A 164 7.15 4.91 23.37
C THR A 164 7.29 6.38 23.73
N ALA A 165 6.70 6.77 24.82
CA ALA A 165 6.82 8.12 25.34
C ALA A 165 6.80 8.09 26.86
N SER A 166 7.60 8.91 27.49
CA SER A 166 7.54 9.16 28.93
C SER A 166 7.48 10.65 29.18
N GLY A 167 6.71 11.03 30.19
CA GLY A 167 6.56 12.42 30.57
C GLY A 167 6.18 12.51 32.02
N GLY A 168 6.50 13.61 32.65
CA GLY A 168 6.07 13.91 33.99
C GLY A 168 6.45 15.32 34.37
N THR A 169 5.54 16.05 34.95
CA THR A 169 5.83 17.28 35.69
C THR A 169 5.02 17.28 36.95
N PRO A 170 5.61 17.72 38.06
CA PRO A 170 4.81 18.12 39.22
C PRO A 170 4.01 19.39 38.83
N GLY A 171 2.78 19.24 38.36
CA GLY A 171 1.95 20.36 37.92
C GLY A 171 0.93 20.00 36.83
N ALA A 172 0.02 20.89 36.52
CA ALA A 172 -1.20 20.65 35.76
C ALA A 172 -1.07 20.33 34.26
N VAL A 173 0.12 20.30 33.69
CA VAL A 173 0.33 19.99 32.25
C VAL A 173 1.40 18.92 32.11
N PRO A 174 1.08 17.73 31.56
CA PRO A 174 2.09 16.71 31.27
C PRO A 174 3.05 17.22 30.18
N VAL A 175 4.35 17.27 30.50
CA VAL A 175 5.39 17.58 29.51
C VAL A 175 6.03 16.28 29.08
N LEU A 176 6.06 16.05 27.78
CA LEU A 176 6.79 14.94 27.17
C LEU A 176 8.29 15.12 27.41
N THR A 177 8.91 14.21 28.16
CA THR A 177 10.35 14.27 28.47
C THR A 177 11.20 13.40 27.56
N ARG A 178 10.66 12.28 27.11
CA ARG A 178 11.31 11.35 26.18
C ARG A 178 10.29 10.73 25.26
N ALA A 179 10.66 10.52 24.00
CA ALA A 179 9.88 9.71 23.07
C ALA A 179 10.79 8.94 22.12
N SER A 180 10.37 7.79 21.67
CA SER A 180 10.97 7.09 20.56
C SER A 180 9.91 6.57 19.60
N ALA A 181 10.22 6.56 18.33
CA ALA A 181 9.37 6.00 17.29
C ALA A 181 10.22 5.08 16.41
N TYR A 182 9.68 3.92 16.08
CA TYR A 182 10.20 2.98 15.10
C TYR A 182 9.09 2.69 14.10
N VAL A 183 9.41 2.74 12.82
CA VAL A 183 8.49 2.43 11.73
C VAL A 183 9.17 1.46 10.76
N GLU A 184 8.49 0.38 10.46
CA GLU A 184 8.82 -0.52 9.37
C GLU A 184 7.62 -0.62 8.44
N GLN A 185 7.82 -0.30 7.16
CA GLN A 185 6.77 -0.32 6.15
C GLN A 185 7.29 -1.02 4.90
N GLY A 186 6.46 -1.88 4.32
CA GLY A 186 6.80 -2.60 3.11
C GLY A 186 5.73 -2.47 2.03
N HIS A 187 6.17 -2.61 0.79
CA HIS A 187 5.32 -2.89 -0.36
C HIS A 187 5.97 -4.00 -1.18
N HIS A 188 5.34 -5.16 -1.20
CA HIS A 188 5.78 -6.30 -1.97
C HIS A 188 4.74 -6.58 -3.05
N GLN A 189 5.18 -6.69 -4.29
CA GLN A 189 4.34 -7.05 -5.42
C GLN A 189 4.91 -8.27 -6.13
N GLN A 190 4.02 -9.15 -6.56
CA GLN A 190 4.33 -10.25 -7.47
C GLN A 190 3.33 -10.20 -8.61
N GLY A 191 3.84 -10.07 -9.83
CA GLY A 191 3.07 -10.03 -11.06
C GLY A 191 3.30 -11.28 -11.91
N SER A 192 2.23 -11.74 -12.56
CA SER A 192 2.26 -12.79 -13.57
C SER A 192 1.32 -12.37 -14.69
N HIS A 193 1.83 -12.26 -15.90
CA HIS A 193 1.16 -11.71 -17.05
C HIS A 193 1.29 -12.67 -18.23
N THR A 194 0.19 -13.10 -18.80
CA THR A 194 0.15 -13.95 -19.98
C THR A 194 -0.46 -13.19 -21.14
N ARG A 195 0.20 -13.23 -22.28
CA ARG A 195 -0.21 -12.65 -23.57
C ARG A 195 -0.07 -13.70 -24.66
N PRO A 196 -0.73 -13.55 -25.81
CA PRO A 196 -0.49 -14.45 -26.96
C PRO A 196 0.97 -14.57 -27.35
N ALA A 197 1.77 -13.51 -27.17
CA ALA A 197 3.19 -13.47 -27.49
C ALA A 197 4.10 -14.12 -26.43
N GLY A 198 3.59 -14.47 -25.25
CA GLY A 198 4.39 -15.08 -24.19
C GLY A 198 3.94 -14.70 -22.78
N ALA A 199 4.67 -15.20 -21.81
CA ALA A 199 4.43 -14.94 -20.39
C ALA A 199 5.52 -14.03 -19.81
N TYR A 200 5.10 -13.12 -18.96
CA TYR A 200 5.95 -12.21 -18.21
C TYR A 200 5.67 -12.34 -16.71
N ALA A 201 6.70 -12.28 -15.89
CA ALA A 201 6.56 -12.29 -14.43
C ALA A 201 7.52 -11.28 -13.81
N ASP A 202 7.05 -10.55 -12.83
CA ASP A 202 7.80 -9.52 -12.13
C ASP A 202 7.65 -9.61 -10.61
N ARG A 203 8.63 -9.04 -9.91
CA ARG A 203 8.61 -8.87 -8.45
C ARG A 203 9.16 -7.50 -8.10
N LEU A 204 8.41 -6.79 -7.28
CA LEU A 204 8.82 -5.56 -6.65
C LEU A 204 8.85 -5.75 -5.13
N TYR A 205 9.90 -5.27 -4.51
CA TYR A 205 10.05 -5.20 -3.07
C TYR A 205 10.54 -3.80 -2.72
N ALA A 206 9.74 -3.05 -1.99
CA ALA A 206 10.12 -1.76 -1.44
C ALA A 206 9.95 -1.82 0.07
N ASN A 207 10.98 -1.43 0.80
CA ASN A 207 10.97 -1.44 2.25
C ASN A 207 11.54 -0.15 2.82
N PHE A 208 10.94 0.33 3.88
CA PHE A 208 11.38 1.44 4.68
C PHE A 208 11.47 0.98 6.13
N VAL A 209 12.59 1.28 6.77
CA VAL A 209 12.79 1.09 8.20
C VAL A 209 13.39 2.36 8.75
N GLY A 210 12.79 2.93 9.78
CA GLY A 210 13.31 4.16 10.37
C GLY A 210 12.97 4.28 11.85
N SER A 211 13.80 5.00 12.56
CA SER A 211 13.60 5.32 13.98
C SER A 211 14.04 6.73 14.29
N ARG A 212 13.47 7.30 15.32
CA ARG A 212 13.90 8.57 15.91
C ARG A 212 13.68 8.58 17.41
N THR A 213 14.46 9.40 18.10
CA THR A 213 14.32 9.63 19.54
C THR A 213 14.28 11.13 19.85
N PHE A 214 13.57 11.45 20.91
CA PHE A 214 13.48 12.78 21.47
C PHE A 214 13.75 12.69 22.99
N ASN A 215 14.57 13.59 23.53
CA ASN A 215 14.84 13.69 24.95
C ASN A 215 14.90 15.16 25.36
N ALA A 216 13.81 15.66 25.92
CA ALA A 216 13.71 17.05 26.33
C ALA A 216 14.61 17.39 27.52
N MET A 217 14.85 16.44 28.43
CA MET A 217 15.71 16.65 29.61
C MET A 217 17.17 16.90 29.23
N GLN A 218 17.63 16.35 28.10
CA GLN A 218 18.96 16.53 27.56
C GLN A 218 19.02 17.57 26.44
N GLY A 219 17.86 18.14 26.06
CA GLY A 219 17.76 19.03 24.90
C GLY A 219 18.15 18.36 23.58
N THR A 220 18.13 17.00 23.55
CA THR A 220 18.58 16.24 22.39
C THR A 220 17.38 15.81 21.55
N TYR A 221 17.49 16.03 20.26
CA TYR A 221 16.60 15.54 19.24
C TYR A 221 17.43 14.78 18.22
N SER A 222 17.15 13.49 18.03
CA SER A 222 17.70 12.79 16.89
C SER A 222 16.73 12.89 15.72
N GLY A 223 17.19 13.35 14.58
CA GLY A 223 16.45 13.20 13.34
C GLY A 223 16.20 11.71 13.01
N TRP A 224 15.39 11.44 12.00
CA TRP A 224 15.15 10.08 11.54
C TRP A 224 16.43 9.40 11.09
N SER A 225 16.66 8.20 11.57
CA SER A 225 17.73 7.31 11.12
C SER A 225 17.12 6.05 10.55
N GLY A 226 17.64 5.51 9.45
CA GLY A 226 17.03 4.34 8.86
C GLY A 226 17.55 3.96 7.48
N ALA A 227 16.78 3.15 6.79
CA ALA A 227 17.07 2.67 5.45
C ALA A 227 15.81 2.55 4.60
N ARG A 228 15.96 2.80 3.32
CA ARG A 228 14.98 2.49 2.27
C ARG A 228 15.63 1.58 1.26
N SER A 229 14.91 0.54 0.87
CA SER A 229 15.38 -0.42 -0.13
C SER A 229 14.33 -0.60 -1.21
N HIS A 230 14.74 -0.61 -2.47
CA HIS A 230 13.92 -0.94 -3.62
C HIS A 230 14.59 -2.05 -4.41
N TYR A 231 13.86 -3.12 -4.66
CA TYR A 231 14.29 -4.23 -5.48
C TYR A 231 13.21 -4.55 -6.51
N PHE A 232 13.62 -4.63 -7.76
CA PHE A 232 12.76 -5.08 -8.84
C PHE A 232 13.52 -6.10 -9.69
N ASN A 233 12.85 -7.17 -10.08
CA ASN A 233 13.34 -8.13 -11.05
C ASN A 233 12.19 -8.75 -11.83
N ASP A 234 12.50 -9.22 -13.03
CA ASP A 234 11.56 -9.90 -13.92
C ASP A 234 12.22 -11.08 -14.65
N ASN A 235 11.41 -11.83 -15.40
CA ASN A 235 11.90 -12.92 -16.24
C ASN A 235 12.42 -12.46 -17.61
N ALA A 236 12.38 -11.17 -17.93
CA ALA A 236 12.99 -10.57 -19.11
C ALA A 236 14.45 -10.14 -18.86
N GLY A 237 14.99 -10.40 -17.67
CA GLY A 237 16.35 -10.08 -17.27
C GLY A 237 16.52 -8.66 -16.74
N SER A 238 15.42 -8.03 -16.28
CA SER A 238 15.52 -6.81 -15.51
C SER A 238 16.01 -7.11 -14.11
N CYS A 239 16.84 -6.23 -13.59
CA CYS A 239 17.26 -6.18 -12.21
C CYS A 239 17.48 -4.73 -11.81
N PHE A 240 16.79 -4.29 -10.79
CA PHE A 240 16.97 -2.98 -10.16
C PHE A 240 17.14 -3.18 -8.66
N ARG A 241 18.19 -2.61 -8.11
CA ARG A 241 18.44 -2.60 -6.68
C ARG A 241 18.94 -1.25 -6.25
N GLU A 242 18.29 -0.69 -5.26
CA GLU A 242 18.67 0.56 -4.65
C GLU A 242 18.53 0.45 -3.14
N ARG A 243 19.51 0.96 -2.42
CA ARG A 243 19.43 1.12 -0.98
C ARG A 243 19.99 2.46 -0.58
N VAL A 244 19.23 3.18 0.22
CA VAL A 244 19.59 4.47 0.81
C VAL A 244 19.55 4.31 2.32
N THR A 245 20.60 4.80 2.99
CA THR A 245 20.63 4.86 4.47
C THR A 245 20.90 6.28 4.90
N TRP A 246 20.37 6.64 6.05
CA TRP A 246 20.57 7.96 6.66
C TRP A 246 20.68 7.83 8.18
N THR A 247 21.36 8.78 8.78
CA THR A 247 21.48 8.92 10.24
C THR A 247 21.21 10.37 10.60
N SER A 248 20.25 10.61 11.50
CA SER A 248 19.82 11.95 11.91
C SER A 248 19.54 12.86 10.70
N GLU A 249 18.75 12.33 9.73
CA GLU A 249 18.36 13.00 8.48
C GLU A 249 19.51 13.26 7.47
N ASN A 250 20.73 12.89 7.81
CA ASN A 250 21.86 12.99 6.90
C ASN A 250 22.05 11.70 6.10
N LEU A 251 22.20 11.82 4.79
CA LEU A 251 22.50 10.68 3.91
C LEU A 251 23.88 10.09 4.30
N THR A 252 23.88 8.81 4.67
CA THR A 252 25.10 8.09 5.05
C THR A 252 25.58 7.11 3.99
N SER A 253 24.66 6.57 3.19
CA SER A 253 25.01 5.68 2.08
C SER A 253 23.92 5.67 1.03
N HIS A 254 24.35 5.57 -0.23
CA HIS A 254 23.46 5.31 -1.37
C HIS A 254 24.15 4.27 -2.25
N THR A 255 23.52 3.13 -2.44
CA THR A 255 24.02 2.06 -3.30
C THR A 255 23.00 1.71 -4.37
N GLN A 256 23.48 1.46 -5.58
CA GLN A 256 22.67 1.06 -6.73
C GLN A 256 23.31 -0.15 -7.41
N GLY A 257 22.48 -1.05 -7.96
CA GLY A 257 22.91 -2.20 -8.73
C GLY A 257 23.54 -3.33 -7.91
N VAL A 258 23.82 -3.14 -6.63
CA VAL A 258 24.47 -4.16 -5.80
C VAL A 258 23.60 -5.42 -5.72
N GLY A 259 24.12 -6.54 -6.24
CA GLY A 259 23.42 -7.82 -6.34
C GLY A 259 22.66 -8.01 -7.67
N CYS A 260 22.75 -7.07 -8.61
CA CYS A 260 22.39 -7.27 -10.00
C CYS A 260 23.60 -7.82 -10.80
N PRO A 261 23.37 -8.48 -11.95
CA PRO A 261 24.44 -8.83 -12.86
C PRO A 261 25.29 -7.61 -13.20
N ASP A 262 26.61 -7.77 -13.18
CA ASP A 262 27.61 -6.71 -13.41
C ASP A 262 27.50 -5.50 -12.46
N ALA A 263 26.78 -5.64 -11.34
CA ALA A 263 26.45 -4.56 -10.40
C ALA A 263 25.77 -3.34 -11.04
N ILE A 264 25.02 -3.54 -12.13
CA ILE A 264 24.36 -2.50 -12.90
C ILE A 264 22.85 -2.69 -12.86
N ASN A 265 22.13 -1.61 -12.54
CA ASN A 265 20.67 -1.57 -12.65
C ASN A 265 20.25 -1.58 -14.13
N ARG A 266 19.40 -2.54 -14.49
CA ARG A 266 18.84 -2.68 -15.84
C ARG A 266 17.36 -3.00 -15.73
N VAL A 267 16.51 -2.24 -16.41
CA VAL A 267 15.07 -2.52 -16.52
C VAL A 267 14.75 -2.70 -18.00
N ARG A 268 14.39 -3.92 -18.40
CA ARG A 268 14.19 -4.31 -19.81
C ARG A 268 12.72 -4.47 -20.19
N GLY A 269 11.86 -4.84 -19.24
CA GLY A 269 10.46 -5.16 -19.52
C GLY A 269 9.56 -3.98 -19.87
N PHE A 270 10.08 -2.74 -19.80
CA PHE A 270 9.33 -1.50 -20.00
C PHE A 270 9.91 -0.64 -21.14
N ALA A 271 10.60 -1.26 -22.10
CA ALA A 271 11.13 -0.54 -23.23
C ALA A 271 10.37 -0.89 -24.53
N HIS A 272 10.10 0.11 -25.35
CA HIS A 272 9.67 -0.10 -26.74
C HIS A 272 10.78 -0.79 -27.55
N PRO A 273 10.45 -1.43 -28.69
CA PRO A 273 11.46 -2.05 -29.56
C PRO A 273 12.56 -1.08 -30.03
N ASP A 274 12.29 0.22 -30.04
CA ASP A 274 13.25 1.28 -30.38
C ASP A 274 14.13 1.69 -29.19
N GLY A 275 13.97 1.03 -28.01
CA GLY A 275 14.70 1.33 -26.79
C GLY A 275 14.13 2.47 -25.96
N SER A 276 13.06 3.12 -26.40
CA SER A 276 12.38 4.13 -25.59
C SER A 276 11.62 3.48 -24.42
N PRO A 277 11.56 4.13 -23.23
CA PRO A 277 10.85 3.60 -22.08
C PRO A 277 9.36 3.41 -22.40
N ASP A 278 8.81 2.23 -22.15
CA ASP A 278 7.37 1.95 -22.17
C ASP A 278 6.86 1.63 -20.78
N ASN A 279 6.46 2.65 -20.06
CA ASN A 279 5.87 2.50 -18.72
C ASN A 279 4.54 1.72 -18.72
N LEU A 280 4.03 1.35 -19.90
CA LEU A 280 2.75 0.66 -20.09
C LEU A 280 2.91 -0.66 -20.87
N GLY A 281 4.12 -1.10 -21.17
CA GLY A 281 4.39 -2.28 -22.01
C GLY A 281 3.72 -3.56 -21.52
N TRP A 282 3.57 -3.72 -20.22
CA TRP A 282 2.88 -4.84 -19.59
C TRP A 282 1.34 -4.71 -19.58
N LEU A 283 0.79 -3.57 -19.98
CA LEU A 283 -0.65 -3.32 -20.09
C LEU A 283 -1.19 -3.51 -21.51
N ARG A 284 -0.33 -3.72 -22.49
CA ARG A 284 -0.70 -3.91 -23.90
C ARG A 284 -1.10 -5.33 -24.25
#